data_48fe3bd426be174d31c225fd56ade7f4
#
_entry.id   48fe3bd426be174d31c225fd56ade7f4
#
_cell.length_a   1.000
_cell.length_b   1.000
_cell.length_c   1.000
_cell.angle_alpha   90.00
_cell.angle_beta   90.00
_cell.angle_gamma   90.00
#
_symmetry.space_group_name_H-M   'P 1'
#
loop_
_entity.id
_entity.type
_entity.pdbx_description
1 polymer ?
#
loop_
_entity_poly.entity_id
_entity_poly.type
_entity_poly.pdbx_seq_one_letter_code
_entity_poly.pdbx_strand_id
1 'polypeptide(L)'
;MSNAQLVEAAFRQRSAASAVVMDSAGDRGIALESFAKARTQFEPYARALDLVNKHITIRPEDIKDASAAYQELAEKLVEKLQWPSGAIRVFPQGSASTQTLIRSPDRTKFDIDAVCRVVIDAGYVSNPLTFFDDVGKGLEGLVVEAKNRCWKVNFPNRPYYIEFTPSVPLESVHIDKNGNDLRRLVAPGYIDTALAVVDRETKTWKTSNPEGLVKWVDEASKYKLVRVVMLKAALEHVMDSVRPVSEQEIAVDDTLRIAIRLFKRHRDMSVFHGHIDRQFQPISVILVTLLTQMYYGLAELGRTFENSVQLLVQLAELLPHMVPSYPTYGYFIGNPTVEGENFAERWNTDEGERAETFAKWCKLLRYDLETILSAADEKTIEEKARKVFGCTRDTGPSDGGGGGGGVSVSPTRRPPPPPRTQGLA
;
A
#
# COMPACT_ATOMS: atom_id res chain seq x y z
N MET A 1 11.05 17.85 -9.25
CA MET A 1 11.96 17.76 -8.08
C MET A 1 12.46 16.32 -8.02
N SER A 2 13.79 16.07 -7.90
CA SER A 2 14.31 14.70 -7.74
C SER A 2 14.00 14.14 -6.35
N ASN A 3 14.12 12.81 -6.17
CA ASN A 3 13.91 12.18 -4.87
C ASN A 3 14.93 12.71 -3.83
N ALA A 4 16.19 12.92 -4.21
CA ALA A 4 17.20 13.54 -3.34
C ALA A 4 16.77 14.94 -2.87
N GLN A 5 16.28 15.79 -3.79
CA GLN A 5 15.81 17.15 -3.45
C GLN A 5 14.61 17.12 -2.48
N LEU A 6 13.68 16.16 -2.65
CA LEU A 6 12.55 15.97 -1.73
C LEU A 6 13.05 15.59 -0.33
N VAL A 7 13.97 14.64 -0.24
CA VAL A 7 14.54 14.19 1.04
C VAL A 7 15.38 15.30 1.69
N GLU A 8 16.17 16.05 0.96
CA GLU A 8 16.88 17.20 1.51
C GLU A 8 15.94 18.28 2.03
N ALA A 9 14.83 18.56 1.32
CA ALA A 9 13.81 19.48 1.79
C ALA A 9 13.17 18.99 3.09
N ALA A 10 12.87 17.69 3.18
CA ALA A 10 12.34 17.06 4.40
C ALA A 10 13.31 17.17 5.58
N PHE A 11 14.62 16.94 5.35
CA PHE A 11 15.64 17.15 6.39
C PHE A 11 15.69 18.60 6.88
N ARG A 12 15.63 19.59 5.95
CA ARG A 12 15.59 21.01 6.33
C ARG A 12 14.35 21.39 7.14
N GLN A 13 13.17 20.92 6.72
CA GLN A 13 11.92 21.16 7.44
C GLN A 13 11.93 20.54 8.84
N ARG A 14 12.42 19.29 8.96
CA ARG A 14 12.58 18.63 10.25
C ARG A 14 13.51 19.43 11.19
N SER A 15 14.66 19.90 10.68
CA SER A 15 15.62 20.68 11.46
C SER A 15 15.01 22.00 11.92
N ALA A 16 14.26 22.69 11.06
CA ALA A 16 13.57 23.91 11.42
C ALA A 16 12.48 23.69 12.49
N ALA A 17 11.69 22.62 12.35
CA ALA A 17 10.68 22.24 13.35
C ALA A 17 11.32 21.91 14.70
N SER A 18 12.45 21.20 14.71
CA SER A 18 13.19 20.89 15.94
C SER A 18 13.76 22.15 16.63
N ALA A 19 14.22 23.14 15.87
CA ALA A 19 14.70 24.41 16.43
C ALA A 19 13.59 25.22 17.11
N VAL A 20 12.37 25.21 16.55
CA VAL A 20 11.19 25.88 17.16
C VAL A 20 10.74 25.18 18.45
N VAL A 21 10.84 23.84 18.50
CA VAL A 21 10.46 23.05 19.70
C VAL A 21 11.49 23.17 20.82
N MET A 22 12.74 23.48 20.51
CA MET A 22 13.78 23.72 21.55
C MET A 22 13.51 24.94 22.42
N ASP A 23 12.66 25.86 21.98
CA ASP A 23 12.24 27.02 22.78
C ASP A 23 11.12 26.69 23.78
N SER A 24 10.43 25.57 23.63
CA SER A 24 9.44 25.07 24.59
C SER A 24 10.02 23.89 25.38
N ALA A 25 10.47 24.14 26.57
CA ALA A 25 11.18 23.21 27.46
C ALA A 25 10.32 22.00 27.89
N GLY A 26 10.15 20.99 27.07
CA GLY A 26 9.41 19.76 27.46
C GLY A 26 9.64 18.54 26.59
N ASP A 27 10.02 18.69 25.33
CA ASP A 27 10.07 17.59 24.37
C ASP A 27 11.52 17.25 23.95
N ARG A 28 12.43 17.31 24.92
CA ARG A 28 13.86 17.09 24.70
C ARG A 28 14.18 15.62 24.64
N GLY A 29 14.81 15.20 23.56
CA GLY A 29 15.87 14.18 23.67
C GLY A 29 15.46 12.73 23.44
N ILE A 30 14.18 12.35 23.31
CA ILE A 30 13.78 10.96 23.09
C ILE A 30 14.29 10.48 21.73
N ALA A 31 14.19 11.31 20.70
CA ALA A 31 14.61 10.94 19.34
C ALA A 31 16.13 10.64 19.21
N LEU A 32 16.97 11.46 19.82
CA LEU A 32 18.42 11.29 19.80
C LEU A 32 18.89 10.08 20.63
N GLU A 33 18.26 9.89 21.80
CA GLU A 33 18.58 8.78 22.70
C GLU A 33 18.08 7.44 22.15
N SER A 34 16.87 7.42 21.56
CA SER A 34 16.32 6.25 20.87
C SER A 34 17.13 5.88 19.63
N PHE A 35 17.62 6.87 18.89
CA PHE A 35 18.47 6.65 17.73
C PHE A 35 19.85 6.11 18.15
N ALA A 36 20.41 6.60 19.27
CA ALA A 36 21.66 6.08 19.85
C ALA A 36 21.49 4.64 20.37
N LYS A 37 20.38 4.31 21.03
CA LYS A 37 20.07 2.94 21.47
C LYS A 37 19.86 1.98 20.29
N ALA A 38 19.14 2.41 19.25
CA ALA A 38 18.99 1.63 18.03
C ALA A 38 20.34 1.32 17.35
N ARG A 39 21.35 2.13 17.59
CA ARG A 39 22.70 1.94 17.07
C ARG A 39 23.50 0.83 17.80
N THR A 40 23.34 0.73 19.11
CA THR A 40 24.18 -0.14 19.95
C THR A 40 23.54 -1.47 20.36
N GLN A 41 22.19 -1.54 20.34
CA GLN A 41 21.42 -2.68 20.84
C GLN A 41 20.24 -3.02 19.91
N PHE A 42 20.48 -3.05 18.60
CA PHE A 42 19.39 -3.18 17.60
C PHE A 42 18.78 -4.58 17.52
N GLU A 43 19.50 -5.64 17.87
CA GLU A 43 19.07 -7.02 17.64
C GLU A 43 17.73 -7.39 18.28
N PRO A 44 17.44 -7.06 19.56
CA PRO A 44 16.14 -7.32 20.15
C PRO A 44 14.98 -6.60 19.41
N TYR A 45 15.23 -5.37 18.97
CA TYR A 45 14.24 -4.60 18.20
C TYR A 45 14.04 -5.19 16.82
N ALA A 46 15.11 -5.58 16.12
CA ALA A 46 15.03 -6.21 14.82
C ALA A 46 14.25 -7.53 14.90
N ARG A 47 14.50 -8.36 15.93
CA ARG A 47 13.73 -9.59 16.18
C ARG A 47 12.26 -9.33 16.45
N ALA A 48 11.92 -8.32 17.27
CA ALA A 48 10.54 -7.97 17.56
C ALA A 48 9.80 -7.49 16.32
N LEU A 49 10.43 -6.67 15.46
CA LEU A 49 9.85 -6.19 14.22
C LEU A 49 9.73 -7.30 13.15
N ASP A 50 10.68 -8.23 13.08
CA ASP A 50 10.60 -9.40 12.22
C ASP A 50 9.43 -10.32 12.64
N LEU A 51 9.25 -10.53 13.93
CA LEU A 51 8.10 -11.27 14.47
C LEU A 51 6.78 -10.60 14.09
N VAL A 52 6.70 -9.26 14.16
CA VAL A 52 5.54 -8.51 13.67
C VAL A 52 5.35 -8.73 12.17
N ASN A 53 6.42 -8.59 11.37
CA ASN A 53 6.36 -8.77 9.91
C ASN A 53 5.86 -10.17 9.53
N LYS A 54 6.35 -11.22 10.20
CA LYS A 54 5.85 -12.60 10.01
C LYS A 54 4.38 -12.74 10.39
N HIS A 55 3.96 -12.14 11.49
CA HIS A 55 2.57 -12.19 11.95
C HIS A 55 1.59 -11.54 10.97
N ILE A 56 1.96 -10.42 10.36
CA ILE A 56 1.10 -9.69 9.41
C ILE A 56 1.16 -10.23 7.97
N THR A 57 2.03 -11.20 7.70
CA THR A 57 2.15 -11.84 6.38
C THR A 57 0.90 -12.66 6.07
N ILE A 58 0.37 -12.53 4.87
CA ILE A 58 -0.73 -13.36 4.35
C ILE A 58 -0.23 -14.79 4.19
N ARG A 59 -1.08 -15.75 4.50
CA ARG A 59 -0.72 -17.17 4.38
C ARG A 59 -0.51 -17.57 2.93
N PRO A 60 0.47 -18.42 2.62
CA PRO A 60 0.71 -18.89 1.25
C PRO A 60 -0.51 -19.55 0.61
N GLU A 61 -1.34 -20.25 1.40
CA GLU A 61 -2.57 -20.88 0.91
C GLU A 61 -3.59 -19.85 0.41
N ASP A 62 -3.74 -18.72 1.12
CA ASP A 62 -4.65 -17.64 0.74
C ASP A 62 -4.18 -16.95 -0.56
N ILE A 63 -2.85 -16.82 -0.75
CA ILE A 63 -2.25 -16.31 -1.98
C ILE A 63 -2.47 -17.26 -3.16
N LYS A 64 -2.29 -18.55 -2.94
CA LYS A 64 -2.55 -19.58 -3.95
C LYS A 64 -4.02 -19.62 -4.37
N ASP A 65 -4.94 -19.55 -3.40
CA ASP A 65 -6.38 -19.50 -3.66
C ASP A 65 -6.77 -18.23 -4.43
N ALA A 66 -6.17 -17.07 -4.10
CA ALA A 66 -6.38 -15.83 -4.84
C ALA A 66 -5.88 -15.91 -6.29
N SER A 67 -4.77 -16.59 -6.53
CA SER A 67 -4.24 -16.83 -7.88
C SER A 67 -5.19 -17.71 -8.71
N ALA A 68 -5.78 -18.73 -8.08
CA ALA A 68 -6.80 -19.56 -8.71
C ALA A 68 -8.07 -18.75 -9.04
N ALA A 69 -8.46 -17.82 -8.16
CA ALA A 69 -9.60 -16.94 -8.41
C ALA A 69 -9.38 -16.02 -9.61
N TYR A 70 -8.15 -15.57 -9.89
CA TYR A 70 -7.84 -14.81 -11.11
C TYR A 70 -8.11 -15.64 -12.37
N GLN A 71 -7.71 -16.90 -12.35
CA GLN A 71 -7.96 -17.83 -13.45
C GLN A 71 -9.46 -18.03 -13.66
N GLU A 72 -10.22 -18.29 -12.58
CA GLU A 72 -11.69 -18.45 -12.62
C GLU A 72 -12.38 -17.22 -13.23
N LEU A 73 -11.95 -16.01 -12.87
CA LEU A 73 -12.51 -14.77 -13.42
C LEU A 73 -12.16 -14.60 -14.91
N ALA A 74 -10.92 -14.88 -15.32
CA ALA A 74 -10.50 -14.78 -16.71
C ALA A 74 -11.28 -15.77 -17.60
N GLU A 75 -11.39 -17.03 -17.21
CA GLU A 75 -12.14 -18.06 -17.92
C GLU A 75 -13.62 -17.70 -18.05
N LYS A 76 -14.23 -17.22 -16.96
CA LYS A 76 -15.63 -16.79 -16.97
C LYS A 76 -15.88 -15.63 -17.93
N LEU A 77 -14.98 -14.65 -17.99
CA LEU A 77 -15.10 -13.53 -18.92
C LEU A 77 -14.99 -13.98 -20.39
N VAL A 78 -14.01 -14.84 -20.70
CA VAL A 78 -13.85 -15.42 -22.03
C VAL A 78 -15.12 -16.15 -22.46
N GLU A 79 -15.66 -17.01 -21.59
CA GLU A 79 -16.88 -17.78 -21.86
C GLU A 79 -18.10 -16.87 -22.09
N LYS A 80 -18.33 -15.94 -21.17
CA LYS A 80 -19.55 -15.10 -21.17
C LYS A 80 -19.55 -14.03 -22.25
N LEU A 81 -18.40 -13.43 -22.53
CA LEU A 81 -18.28 -12.33 -23.49
C LEU A 81 -17.87 -12.82 -24.89
N GLN A 82 -17.63 -14.13 -25.04
CA GLN A 82 -17.21 -14.75 -26.31
C GLN A 82 -15.96 -14.05 -26.88
N TRP A 83 -15.08 -13.56 -26.02
CA TRP A 83 -13.84 -12.94 -26.45
C TRP A 83 -12.82 -14.00 -26.90
N PRO A 84 -11.90 -13.65 -27.82
CA PRO A 84 -10.91 -14.59 -28.29
C PRO A 84 -10.09 -15.19 -27.14
N SER A 85 -9.73 -16.46 -27.23
CA SER A 85 -8.77 -17.07 -26.32
C SER A 85 -7.46 -16.28 -26.34
N GLY A 86 -6.96 -15.90 -25.17
CA GLY A 86 -5.77 -15.05 -25.03
C GLY A 86 -6.01 -13.55 -25.14
N ALA A 87 -7.27 -13.09 -25.38
CA ALA A 87 -7.60 -11.68 -25.35
C ALA A 87 -7.51 -11.07 -23.94
N ILE A 88 -7.60 -11.90 -22.90
CA ILE A 88 -7.59 -11.46 -21.50
C ILE A 88 -6.29 -11.88 -20.83
N ARG A 89 -5.69 -10.92 -20.12
CA ARG A 89 -4.59 -11.16 -19.19
C ARG A 89 -4.95 -10.57 -17.84
N VAL A 90 -5.03 -11.41 -16.79
CA VAL A 90 -5.27 -10.97 -15.42
C VAL A 90 -3.96 -11.05 -14.63
N PHE A 91 -3.66 -9.98 -13.89
CA PHE A 91 -2.44 -9.92 -13.09
C PHE A 91 -2.65 -9.03 -11.85
N PRO A 92 -1.87 -9.23 -10.77
CA PRO A 92 -2.00 -8.45 -9.56
C PRO A 92 -1.58 -7.00 -9.76
N GLN A 93 -2.22 -6.10 -9.01
CA GLN A 93 -1.79 -4.72 -8.84
C GLN A 93 -1.73 -4.34 -7.35
N GLY A 94 -1.44 -3.07 -7.05
CA GLY A 94 -1.47 -2.52 -5.70
C GLY A 94 -0.55 -3.24 -4.72
N SER A 95 -1.06 -3.51 -3.53
CA SER A 95 -0.29 -4.12 -2.44
C SER A 95 0.16 -5.55 -2.72
N ALA A 96 -0.62 -6.30 -3.50
CA ALA A 96 -0.30 -7.69 -3.86
C ALA A 96 0.91 -7.75 -4.80
N SER A 97 0.94 -6.88 -5.82
CA SER A 97 2.04 -6.85 -6.80
C SER A 97 3.34 -6.27 -6.24
N THR A 98 3.26 -5.29 -5.34
CA THR A 98 4.42 -4.71 -4.68
C THR A 98 4.92 -5.54 -3.49
N GLN A 99 4.31 -6.69 -3.19
CA GLN A 99 4.62 -7.57 -2.05
C GLN A 99 4.48 -6.85 -0.69
N THR A 100 3.57 -5.90 -0.61
CA THR A 100 3.29 -5.13 0.62
C THR A 100 1.90 -5.42 1.19
N LEU A 101 1.26 -6.51 0.76
CA LEU A 101 -0.01 -6.98 1.29
C LEU A 101 0.15 -7.46 2.73
N ILE A 102 -0.81 -7.11 3.59
CA ILE A 102 -0.80 -7.47 5.01
C ILE A 102 -2.18 -7.92 5.47
N ARG A 103 -2.23 -8.70 6.54
CA ARG A 103 -3.48 -9.08 7.20
C ARG A 103 -4.14 -7.88 7.86
N SER A 104 -5.47 -7.80 7.77
CA SER A 104 -6.27 -6.84 8.53
C SER A 104 -6.22 -7.11 10.04
N PRO A 105 -6.17 -6.08 10.90
CA PRO A 105 -6.20 -6.25 12.36
C PRO A 105 -7.53 -6.79 12.89
N ASP A 106 -8.64 -6.51 12.22
CA ASP A 106 -10.00 -6.88 12.63
C ASP A 106 -10.45 -8.21 12.03
N ARG A 107 -9.55 -8.98 11.42
CA ARG A 107 -9.83 -10.25 10.75
C ARG A 107 -10.91 -10.15 9.66
N THR A 108 -11.18 -8.96 9.17
CA THR A 108 -12.01 -8.78 7.98
C THR A 108 -11.29 -9.29 6.75
N LYS A 109 -12.05 -9.46 5.68
CA LYS A 109 -11.46 -9.83 4.39
C LYS A 109 -10.45 -8.77 3.95
N PHE A 110 -9.32 -9.23 3.41
CA PHE A 110 -8.36 -8.34 2.78
C PHE A 110 -8.72 -8.12 1.30
N ASP A 111 -8.28 -7.02 0.76
CA ASP A 111 -8.46 -6.67 -0.66
C ASP A 111 -7.27 -7.17 -1.48
N ILE A 112 -7.57 -7.71 -2.64
CA ILE A 112 -6.61 -8.06 -3.67
C ILE A 112 -6.98 -7.30 -4.92
N ASP A 113 -6.09 -6.40 -5.33
CA ASP A 113 -6.27 -5.66 -6.58
C ASP A 113 -5.83 -6.51 -7.76
N ALA A 114 -6.66 -6.58 -8.81
CA ALA A 114 -6.35 -7.26 -10.06
C ALA A 114 -6.59 -6.33 -11.25
N VAL A 115 -5.68 -6.36 -12.19
CA VAL A 115 -5.88 -5.75 -13.52
C VAL A 115 -6.33 -6.84 -14.49
N CYS A 116 -7.40 -6.54 -15.20
CA CYS A 116 -7.85 -7.32 -16.35
C CYS A 116 -7.50 -6.55 -17.62
N ARG A 117 -6.36 -6.86 -18.24
CA ARG A 117 -5.98 -6.28 -19.53
C ARG A 117 -6.66 -7.04 -20.64
N VAL A 118 -7.45 -6.34 -21.43
CA VAL A 118 -8.23 -6.89 -22.54
C VAL A 118 -7.68 -6.37 -23.86
N VAL A 119 -7.32 -7.28 -24.78
CA VAL A 119 -6.82 -6.95 -26.12
C VAL A 119 -7.87 -7.41 -27.13
N ILE A 120 -8.74 -6.49 -27.50
CA ILE A 120 -9.83 -6.71 -28.49
C ILE A 120 -9.87 -5.58 -29.50
N ASP A 121 -10.71 -5.71 -30.52
CA ASP A 121 -10.84 -4.69 -31.56
C ASP A 121 -11.21 -3.32 -31.00
N ALA A 122 -10.61 -2.27 -31.55
CA ALA A 122 -10.80 -0.90 -31.11
C ALA A 122 -12.26 -0.43 -31.12
N GLY A 123 -13.12 -1.01 -31.94
CA GLY A 123 -14.56 -0.73 -31.96
C GLY A 123 -15.25 -1.05 -30.65
N TYR A 124 -14.86 -2.13 -29.98
CA TYR A 124 -15.43 -2.53 -28.68
C TYR A 124 -14.99 -1.64 -27.51
N VAL A 125 -13.90 -0.91 -27.64
CA VAL A 125 -13.33 -0.05 -26.60
C VAL A 125 -13.54 1.45 -26.88
N SER A 126 -14.31 1.78 -27.92
CA SER A 126 -14.62 3.16 -28.30
C SER A 126 -15.38 3.93 -27.20
N ASN A 127 -16.21 3.23 -26.42
CA ASN A 127 -16.95 3.82 -25.29
C ASN A 127 -16.48 3.16 -23.97
N PRO A 128 -15.84 3.92 -23.07
CA PRO A 128 -15.31 3.37 -21.82
C PRO A 128 -16.39 2.78 -20.90
N LEU A 129 -17.59 3.41 -20.83
CA LEU A 129 -18.66 2.91 -19.96
C LEU A 129 -19.24 1.61 -20.49
N THR A 130 -19.47 1.51 -21.80
CA THR A 130 -19.97 0.28 -22.43
C THR A 130 -18.98 -0.88 -22.17
N PHE A 131 -17.68 -0.64 -22.37
CA PHE A 131 -16.65 -1.63 -22.06
C PHE A 131 -16.65 -2.07 -20.58
N PHE A 132 -16.78 -1.10 -19.66
CA PHE A 132 -16.86 -1.39 -18.23
C PHE A 132 -18.07 -2.24 -17.88
N ASP A 133 -19.24 -1.89 -18.43
CA ASP A 133 -20.51 -2.58 -18.20
C ASP A 133 -20.52 -3.98 -18.82
N ASP A 134 -19.89 -4.16 -19.98
CA ASP A 134 -19.75 -5.48 -20.60
C ASP A 134 -18.88 -6.43 -19.74
N VAL A 135 -17.78 -5.93 -19.15
CA VAL A 135 -17.05 -6.71 -18.16
C VAL A 135 -17.93 -7.09 -16.98
N GLY A 136 -18.77 -6.16 -16.50
CA GLY A 136 -19.76 -6.44 -15.44
C GLY A 136 -20.74 -7.54 -15.80
N LYS A 137 -21.26 -7.56 -17.05
CA LYS A 137 -22.11 -8.66 -17.56
C LYS A 137 -21.37 -9.99 -17.57
N GLY A 138 -20.08 -9.98 -17.94
CA GLY A 138 -19.24 -11.17 -17.89
C GLY A 138 -19.06 -11.73 -16.48
N LEU A 139 -19.19 -10.89 -15.45
CA LEU A 139 -19.13 -11.28 -14.04
C LEU A 139 -20.49 -11.71 -13.45
N GLU A 140 -21.56 -11.74 -14.23
CA GLU A 140 -22.89 -12.19 -13.79
C GLU A 140 -22.86 -13.57 -13.12
N GLY A 141 -23.64 -13.71 -12.02
CA GLY A 141 -23.64 -14.91 -11.18
C GLY A 141 -22.63 -14.88 -10.04
N LEU A 142 -21.77 -13.86 -9.98
CA LEU A 142 -20.93 -13.55 -8.82
C LEU A 142 -21.54 -12.41 -8.01
N VAL A 143 -21.12 -12.27 -6.75
CA VAL A 143 -21.50 -11.13 -5.91
C VAL A 143 -20.59 -9.97 -6.24
N VAL A 144 -21.06 -9.04 -7.08
CA VAL A 144 -20.24 -7.92 -7.58
C VAL A 144 -20.82 -6.57 -7.22
N GLU A 145 -19.97 -5.57 -7.07
CA GLU A 145 -20.31 -4.17 -6.84
C GLU A 145 -19.46 -3.29 -7.74
N ALA A 146 -20.12 -2.44 -8.55
CA ALA A 146 -19.43 -1.48 -9.40
C ALA A 146 -18.87 -0.32 -8.57
N LYS A 147 -17.57 -0.08 -8.68
CA LYS A 147 -16.86 1.08 -8.14
C LYS A 147 -16.55 2.09 -9.25
N ASN A 148 -15.80 3.15 -8.96
CA ASN A 148 -15.44 4.13 -9.99
C ASN A 148 -14.59 3.53 -11.11
N ARG A 149 -13.57 2.71 -10.77
CA ARG A 149 -12.59 2.17 -11.73
C ARG A 149 -12.52 0.64 -11.76
N CYS A 150 -13.21 -0.06 -10.87
CA CYS A 150 -13.14 -1.50 -10.74
C CYS A 150 -14.49 -2.13 -10.39
N TRP A 151 -14.59 -3.44 -10.58
CA TRP A 151 -15.63 -4.29 -10.05
C TRP A 151 -15.12 -4.96 -8.78
N LYS A 152 -15.77 -4.71 -7.63
CA LYS A 152 -15.49 -5.46 -6.41
C LYS A 152 -16.20 -6.81 -6.49
N VAL A 153 -15.43 -7.87 -6.53
CA VAL A 153 -15.91 -9.26 -6.57
C VAL A 153 -15.77 -9.87 -5.18
N ASN A 154 -16.90 -10.21 -4.56
CA ASN A 154 -16.94 -10.81 -3.24
C ASN A 154 -17.09 -12.32 -3.32
N PHE A 155 -16.26 -13.04 -2.60
CA PHE A 155 -16.31 -14.48 -2.45
C PHE A 155 -16.79 -14.82 -1.03
N PRO A 156 -18.01 -15.39 -0.85
CA PRO A 156 -18.58 -15.61 0.49
C PRO A 156 -17.69 -16.42 1.42
N ASN A 157 -16.99 -17.42 0.89
CA ASN A 157 -16.22 -18.41 1.66
C ASN A 157 -14.70 -18.18 1.62
N ARG A 158 -14.23 -17.07 1.02
CA ARG A 158 -12.80 -16.74 0.93
C ARG A 158 -12.46 -15.58 1.88
N PRO A 159 -11.25 -15.52 2.43
CA PRO A 159 -10.83 -14.45 3.35
C PRO A 159 -10.49 -13.13 2.67
N TYR A 160 -10.82 -12.98 1.39
CA TYR A 160 -10.55 -11.79 0.58
C TYR A 160 -11.72 -11.46 -0.35
N TYR A 161 -11.66 -10.30 -0.96
CA TYR A 161 -12.39 -9.91 -2.16
C TYR A 161 -11.40 -9.40 -3.21
N ILE A 162 -11.80 -9.37 -4.47
CA ILE A 162 -10.96 -8.87 -5.56
C ILE A 162 -11.53 -7.55 -6.07
N GLU A 163 -10.70 -6.51 -6.11
CA GLU A 163 -10.96 -5.28 -6.86
C GLU A 163 -10.43 -5.46 -8.28
N PHE A 164 -11.35 -5.83 -9.19
CA PHE A 164 -11.07 -6.23 -10.55
C PHE A 164 -11.19 -5.04 -11.49
N THR A 165 -10.05 -4.51 -11.96
CA THR A 165 -9.96 -3.30 -12.78
C THR A 165 -9.89 -3.66 -14.27
N PRO A 166 -10.97 -3.42 -15.05
CA PRO A 166 -10.93 -3.56 -16.50
C PRO A 166 -9.99 -2.54 -17.14
N SER A 167 -9.15 -2.98 -18.05
CA SER A 167 -8.21 -2.13 -18.75
C SER A 167 -7.95 -2.62 -20.17
N VAL A 168 -7.43 -1.73 -21.00
CA VAL A 168 -6.99 -2.05 -22.36
C VAL A 168 -5.56 -1.50 -22.55
N PRO A 169 -4.81 -2.02 -23.54
CA PRO A 169 -3.54 -1.39 -23.92
C PRO A 169 -3.75 0.07 -24.26
N LEU A 170 -2.80 0.92 -23.86
CA LEU A 170 -2.92 2.35 -24.09
C LEU A 170 -2.99 2.70 -25.59
N GLU A 171 -2.38 1.89 -26.44
CA GLU A 171 -2.43 2.02 -27.90
C GLU A 171 -3.85 1.90 -28.47
N SER A 172 -4.73 1.15 -27.81
CA SER A 172 -6.13 0.94 -28.27
C SER A 172 -6.98 2.20 -28.11
N VAL A 173 -6.65 3.09 -27.17
CA VAL A 173 -7.45 4.27 -26.80
C VAL A 173 -6.56 5.45 -26.42
N HIS A 174 -5.49 5.67 -27.15
CA HIS A 174 -4.47 6.65 -26.83
C HIS A 174 -4.91 8.12 -26.92
N ILE A 175 -6.06 8.41 -27.51
CA ILE A 175 -6.62 9.76 -27.61
C ILE A 175 -7.83 9.88 -26.69
N ASP A 176 -7.81 10.89 -25.80
CA ASP A 176 -8.95 11.19 -24.95
C ASP A 176 -10.07 11.96 -25.69
N LYS A 177 -11.19 12.20 -25.03
CA LYS A 177 -12.34 12.95 -25.59
C LYS A 177 -12.03 14.39 -25.99
N ASN A 178 -10.91 14.94 -25.52
CA ASN A 178 -10.47 16.32 -25.82
C ASN A 178 -9.39 16.34 -26.90
N GLY A 179 -9.04 15.18 -27.47
CA GLY A 179 -8.00 15.04 -28.48
C GLY A 179 -6.57 14.98 -27.92
N ASN A 180 -6.40 14.81 -26.61
CA ASN A 180 -5.07 14.70 -26.00
C ASN A 180 -4.55 13.27 -26.10
N ASP A 181 -3.28 13.13 -26.43
CA ASP A 181 -2.59 11.84 -26.44
C ASP A 181 -2.27 11.39 -25.00
N LEU A 182 -2.98 10.37 -24.54
CA LEU A 182 -2.81 9.79 -23.19
C LEU A 182 -1.41 9.21 -22.94
N ARG A 183 -0.67 8.87 -24.01
CA ARG A 183 0.72 8.36 -23.90
C ARG A 183 1.67 9.41 -23.38
N ARG A 184 1.39 10.70 -23.63
CA ARG A 184 2.17 11.83 -23.12
C ARG A 184 2.15 11.97 -21.61
N LEU A 185 1.18 11.32 -20.95
CA LEU A 185 1.09 11.28 -19.49
C LEU A 185 1.96 10.17 -18.87
N VAL A 186 2.55 9.30 -19.69
CA VAL A 186 3.41 8.23 -19.19
C VAL A 186 4.82 8.72 -19.03
N ALA A 187 5.39 8.52 -17.86
CA ALA A 187 6.78 8.89 -17.59
C ALA A 187 7.76 8.09 -18.48
N PRO A 188 8.87 8.70 -18.91
CA PRO A 188 9.88 8.01 -19.72
C PRO A 188 10.33 6.69 -19.10
N GLY A 189 10.40 5.64 -19.93
CA GLY A 189 10.79 4.29 -19.48
C GLY A 189 9.66 3.39 -18.96
N TYR A 190 8.42 3.91 -18.91
CA TYR A 190 7.25 3.14 -18.42
C TYR A 190 6.14 2.95 -19.46
N ILE A 191 6.37 3.32 -20.71
CA ILE A 191 5.36 3.30 -21.77
C ILE A 191 4.85 1.89 -22.05
N ASP A 192 5.72 0.89 -22.04
CA ASP A 192 5.40 -0.51 -22.38
C ASP A 192 4.47 -1.18 -21.36
N THR A 193 4.37 -0.63 -20.16
CA THR A 193 3.53 -1.15 -19.08
C THR A 193 2.26 -0.33 -18.85
N ALA A 194 2.10 0.77 -19.59
CA ALA A 194 0.97 1.67 -19.42
C ALA A 194 -0.33 1.10 -20.01
N LEU A 195 -1.42 1.39 -19.33
CA LEU A 195 -2.77 0.94 -19.65
C LEU A 195 -3.75 2.10 -19.64
N ALA A 196 -4.89 1.91 -20.29
CA ALA A 196 -6.05 2.75 -20.11
C ALA A 196 -7.07 2.01 -19.23
N VAL A 197 -7.54 2.69 -18.19
CA VAL A 197 -8.60 2.23 -17.29
C VAL A 197 -9.81 3.14 -17.39
N VAL A 198 -11.01 2.59 -17.16
CA VAL A 198 -12.24 3.37 -17.18
C VAL A 198 -12.35 4.19 -15.90
N ASP A 199 -12.65 5.46 -16.05
CA ASP A 199 -13.09 6.33 -14.97
C ASP A 199 -14.58 6.66 -15.19
N ARG A 200 -15.45 6.09 -14.33
CA ARG A 200 -16.90 6.20 -14.47
C ARG A 200 -17.42 7.59 -14.11
N GLU A 201 -16.79 8.28 -13.18
CA GLU A 201 -17.18 9.63 -12.78
C GLU A 201 -16.98 10.62 -13.94
N THR A 202 -15.82 10.57 -14.58
CA THR A 202 -15.52 11.44 -15.74
C THR A 202 -16.00 10.86 -17.06
N LYS A 203 -16.44 9.60 -17.09
CA LYS A 203 -16.86 8.86 -18.30
C LYS A 203 -15.78 8.84 -19.39
N THR A 204 -14.52 8.66 -18.97
CA THR A 204 -13.37 8.70 -19.88
C THR A 204 -12.41 7.57 -19.59
N TRP A 205 -11.50 7.34 -20.54
CA TRP A 205 -10.30 6.58 -20.30
C TRP A 205 -9.29 7.43 -19.51
N LYS A 206 -8.61 6.80 -18.56
CA LYS A 206 -7.51 7.39 -17.79
C LYS A 206 -6.27 6.53 -17.95
N THR A 207 -5.14 7.18 -18.09
CA THR A 207 -3.84 6.48 -18.05
C THR A 207 -3.63 5.90 -16.66
N SER A 208 -3.17 4.65 -16.62
CA SER A 208 -2.77 3.95 -15.39
C SER A 208 -1.54 3.12 -15.68
N ASN A 209 -0.69 2.91 -14.68
CA ASN A 209 0.52 2.12 -14.88
C ASN A 209 0.89 1.29 -13.65
N PRO A 210 0.09 0.28 -13.30
CA PRO A 210 0.33 -0.54 -12.11
C PRO A 210 1.63 -1.35 -12.22
N GLU A 211 1.96 -1.91 -13.38
CA GLU A 211 3.22 -2.65 -13.58
C GLU A 211 4.44 -1.71 -13.52
N GLY A 212 4.32 -0.49 -14.05
CA GLY A 212 5.36 0.54 -13.94
C GLY A 212 5.62 0.91 -12.48
N LEU A 213 4.57 1.06 -11.66
CA LEU A 213 4.72 1.33 -10.23
C LEU A 213 5.44 0.18 -9.51
N VAL A 214 5.11 -1.08 -9.83
CA VAL A 214 5.83 -2.25 -9.30
C VAL A 214 7.31 -2.19 -9.68
N LYS A 215 7.61 -2.00 -10.96
CA LYS A 215 8.98 -1.86 -11.46
C LYS A 215 9.75 -0.77 -10.72
N TRP A 216 9.12 0.37 -10.47
CA TRP A 216 9.72 1.47 -9.72
C TRP A 216 10.03 1.10 -8.26
N VAL A 217 9.13 0.40 -7.57
CA VAL A 217 9.36 -0.10 -6.21
C VAL A 217 10.47 -1.16 -6.20
N ASP A 218 10.47 -2.08 -7.17
CA ASP A 218 11.49 -3.12 -7.32
C ASP A 218 12.87 -2.53 -7.54
N GLU A 219 12.97 -1.49 -8.36
CA GLU A 219 14.23 -0.78 -8.59
C GLU A 219 14.73 -0.10 -7.31
N ALA A 220 13.84 0.54 -6.54
CA ALA A 220 14.20 1.13 -5.26
C ALA A 220 14.72 0.08 -4.27
N SER A 221 14.06 -1.06 -4.17
CA SER A 221 14.41 -2.12 -3.22
C SER A 221 15.79 -2.76 -3.47
N LYS A 222 16.36 -2.56 -4.67
CA LYS A 222 17.73 -3.01 -4.98
C LYS A 222 18.81 -2.22 -4.25
N TYR A 223 18.53 -0.99 -3.82
CA TYR A 223 19.50 -0.22 -3.05
C TYR A 223 19.67 -0.81 -1.66
N LYS A 224 20.90 -0.97 -1.25
CA LYS A 224 21.26 -1.50 0.08
C LYS A 224 21.64 -0.35 1.00
N LEU A 225 20.67 0.23 1.66
CA LEU A 225 20.88 1.34 2.61
C LEU A 225 21.40 0.88 3.98
N VAL A 226 21.34 -0.42 4.26
CA VAL A 226 21.76 -1.02 5.53
C VAL A 226 23.02 -1.82 5.35
N ARG A 227 24.00 -1.63 6.24
CA ARG A 227 25.35 -2.24 6.15
C ARG A 227 25.41 -3.71 6.53
N VAL A 228 24.49 -4.19 7.36
CA VAL A 228 24.50 -5.59 7.81
C VAL A 228 23.85 -6.47 6.75
N VAL A 229 24.64 -7.36 6.19
CA VAL A 229 24.33 -8.26 5.07
C VAL A 229 23.97 -9.64 5.60
N MET A 230 22.89 -10.24 5.09
CA MET A 230 22.77 -11.71 5.00
C MET A 230 22.06 -12.13 3.70
N LEU A 231 22.49 -13.30 3.20
CA LEU A 231 22.51 -13.79 1.82
C LEU A 231 21.16 -14.22 1.19
N LYS A 232 21.08 -13.97 -0.08
CA LYS A 232 20.49 -14.49 -1.35
C LYS A 232 19.44 -15.61 -1.39
N ALA A 233 18.45 -15.42 -2.31
CA ALA A 233 18.10 -16.39 -3.37
C ALA A 233 17.33 -15.72 -4.52
N ALA A 234 17.52 -16.19 -5.74
CA ALA A 234 16.97 -15.67 -7.00
C ALA A 234 15.86 -16.56 -7.55
N LEU A 235 14.94 -16.03 -8.36
CA LEU A 235 13.92 -16.79 -9.10
C LEU A 235 13.67 -16.22 -10.51
N GLU A 236 13.49 -17.12 -11.47
CA GLU A 236 13.25 -16.88 -12.90
C GLU A 236 11.74 -16.86 -13.22
N HIS A 237 11.36 -16.15 -14.29
CA HIS A 237 9.97 -15.97 -14.70
C HIS A 237 9.58 -16.74 -15.97
N VAL A 238 8.36 -17.29 -15.93
CA VAL A 238 7.65 -17.87 -17.08
C VAL A 238 6.47 -16.95 -17.42
N MET A 239 6.23 -16.71 -18.73
CA MET A 239 5.12 -15.87 -19.20
C MET A 239 3.87 -16.74 -19.43
N ASP A 240 2.84 -16.52 -18.63
CA ASP A 240 1.52 -17.14 -18.75
C ASP A 240 0.42 -16.07 -18.95
N SER A 241 -0.72 -16.47 -19.52
CA SER A 241 -1.88 -15.60 -19.76
C SER A 241 -2.51 -15.07 -18.49
N VAL A 242 -2.28 -15.74 -17.36
CA VAL A 242 -2.63 -15.29 -16.01
C VAL A 242 -1.38 -15.27 -15.16
N ARG A 243 -1.08 -14.10 -14.57
CA ARG A 243 0.00 -13.98 -13.60
C ARG A 243 -0.54 -14.21 -12.19
N PRO A 244 0.01 -15.19 -11.45
CA PRO A 244 -0.41 -15.43 -10.07
C PRO A 244 -0.12 -14.24 -9.18
N VAL A 245 -0.80 -14.17 -8.04
CA VAL A 245 -0.45 -13.23 -6.97
C VAL A 245 0.95 -13.56 -6.47
N SER A 246 1.82 -12.55 -6.41
CA SER A 246 3.19 -12.74 -5.95
C SER A 246 3.23 -13.26 -4.51
N GLU A 247 4.18 -14.15 -4.21
CA GLU A 247 4.45 -14.57 -2.83
C GLU A 247 4.68 -13.35 -1.96
N GLN A 248 4.11 -13.37 -0.76
CA GLN A 248 4.22 -12.25 0.19
C GLN A 248 5.33 -12.47 1.24
N GLU A 249 6.11 -13.53 1.09
CA GLU A 249 7.35 -13.69 1.86
C GLU A 249 8.40 -12.72 1.35
N ILE A 250 8.98 -11.96 2.26
CA ILE A 250 9.96 -10.92 1.94
C ILE A 250 11.28 -11.28 2.58
N ALA A 251 12.35 -11.19 1.79
CA ALA A 251 13.70 -11.36 2.31
C ALA A 251 14.01 -10.34 3.42
N VAL A 252 14.71 -10.76 4.46
CA VAL A 252 15.03 -9.94 5.65
C VAL A 252 15.81 -8.67 5.30
N ASP A 253 16.49 -8.67 4.16
CA ASP A 253 17.25 -7.55 3.64
C ASP A 253 16.44 -6.58 2.76
N ASP A 254 15.18 -6.89 2.45
CA ASP A 254 14.26 -5.96 1.77
C ASP A 254 13.63 -4.98 2.77
N THR A 255 14.47 -4.10 3.26
CA THR A 255 14.10 -3.13 4.30
C THR A 255 13.06 -2.13 3.85
N LEU A 256 12.94 -1.84 2.55
CA LEU A 256 11.89 -0.98 1.99
C LEU A 256 10.51 -1.61 2.17
N ARG A 257 10.33 -2.84 1.67
CA ARG A 257 9.02 -3.52 1.76
C ARG A 257 8.62 -3.81 3.19
N ILE A 258 9.59 -4.17 4.05
CA ILE A 258 9.35 -4.35 5.48
C ILE A 258 8.85 -3.06 6.11
N ALA A 259 9.49 -1.91 5.84
CA ALA A 259 9.04 -0.61 6.35
C ALA A 259 7.63 -0.26 5.87
N ILE A 260 7.32 -0.45 4.58
CA ILE A 260 5.98 -0.20 4.03
C ILE A 260 4.92 -1.06 4.77
N ARG A 261 5.19 -2.34 4.98
CA ARG A 261 4.26 -3.26 5.66
C ARG A 261 4.04 -2.87 7.12
N LEU A 262 5.10 -2.57 7.85
CA LEU A 262 5.02 -2.13 9.24
C LEU A 262 4.24 -0.81 9.36
N PHE A 263 4.49 0.16 8.50
CA PHE A 263 3.79 1.45 8.54
C PHE A 263 2.31 1.31 8.16
N LYS A 264 2.00 0.50 7.16
CA LYS A 264 0.60 0.14 6.84
C LYS A 264 -0.08 -0.51 8.04
N ARG A 265 0.58 -1.48 8.70
CA ARG A 265 0.02 -2.14 9.88
C ARG A 265 -0.22 -1.18 11.03
N HIS A 266 0.72 -0.29 11.30
CA HIS A 266 0.57 0.74 12.32
C HIS A 266 -0.62 1.68 12.02
N ARG A 267 -0.78 2.10 10.74
CA ARG A 267 -1.94 2.87 10.31
C ARG A 267 -3.25 2.11 10.59
N ASP A 268 -3.32 0.86 10.20
CA ASP A 268 -4.51 0.03 10.36
C ASP A 268 -4.84 -0.19 11.85
N MET A 269 -3.82 -0.36 12.69
CA MET A 269 -3.99 -0.40 14.14
C MET A 269 -4.46 0.92 14.73
N SER A 270 -3.96 2.06 14.22
CA SER A 270 -4.42 3.38 14.63
C SER A 270 -5.90 3.62 14.31
N VAL A 271 -6.37 3.09 13.17
CA VAL A 271 -7.81 3.08 12.82
C VAL A 271 -8.58 2.11 13.72
N PHE A 272 -8.06 0.91 13.96
CA PHE A 272 -8.70 -0.11 14.77
C PHE A 272 -8.95 0.38 16.21
N HIS A 273 -7.99 1.10 16.77
CA HIS A 273 -8.12 1.71 18.11
C HIS A 273 -8.87 3.05 18.13
N GLY A 274 -9.30 3.57 16.98
CA GLY A 274 -10.02 4.85 16.88
C GLY A 274 -9.14 6.08 17.09
N HIS A 275 -7.82 5.94 16.97
CA HIS A 275 -6.90 7.08 17.04
C HIS A 275 -7.01 8.00 15.84
N ILE A 276 -7.31 7.45 14.67
CA ILE A 276 -7.62 8.17 13.43
C ILE A 276 -8.89 7.61 12.79
N ASP A 277 -9.60 8.45 12.04
CA ASP A 277 -10.80 8.05 11.34
C ASP A 277 -10.45 7.24 10.08
N ARG A 278 -11.18 6.14 9.86
CA ARG A 278 -11.04 5.27 8.67
C ARG A 278 -11.29 6.03 7.36
N GLN A 279 -12.18 7.01 7.36
CA GLN A 279 -12.53 7.80 6.18
C GLN A 279 -11.38 8.67 5.69
N PHE A 280 -10.56 9.17 6.62
CA PHE A 280 -9.48 10.12 6.34
C PHE A 280 -8.09 9.51 6.43
N GLN A 281 -7.98 8.20 6.71
CA GLN A 281 -6.68 7.52 6.79
C GLN A 281 -5.89 7.64 5.48
N PRO A 282 -4.55 7.72 5.52
CA PRO A 282 -3.74 7.69 4.32
C PRO A 282 -3.90 6.35 3.59
N ILE A 283 -4.23 6.40 2.31
CA ILE A 283 -4.36 5.20 1.47
C ILE A 283 -3.01 4.53 1.22
N SER A 284 -3.02 3.23 0.95
CA SER A 284 -1.79 2.43 0.85
C SER A 284 -0.82 2.94 -0.20
N VAL A 285 -1.32 3.40 -1.37
CA VAL A 285 -0.46 3.91 -2.45
C VAL A 285 0.33 5.15 -2.02
N ILE A 286 -0.23 6.02 -1.17
CA ILE A 286 0.49 7.16 -0.60
C ILE A 286 1.69 6.69 0.23
N LEU A 287 1.50 5.69 1.10
CA LEU A 287 2.59 5.16 1.92
C LEU A 287 3.66 4.48 1.07
N VAL A 288 3.25 3.68 0.09
CA VAL A 288 4.17 3.06 -0.87
C VAL A 288 4.99 4.13 -1.58
N THR A 289 4.32 5.17 -2.13
CA THR A 289 5.00 6.22 -2.91
C THR A 289 5.97 7.01 -2.04
N LEU A 290 5.53 7.53 -0.89
CA LEU A 290 6.38 8.36 -0.04
C LEU A 290 7.58 7.59 0.52
N LEU A 291 7.39 6.34 0.96
CA LEU A 291 8.48 5.52 1.48
C LEU A 291 9.47 5.13 0.38
N THR A 292 8.99 4.84 -0.81
CA THR A 292 9.86 4.52 -1.95
C THR A 292 10.64 5.76 -2.41
N GLN A 293 10.00 6.93 -2.48
CA GLN A 293 10.68 8.20 -2.79
C GLN A 293 11.76 8.54 -1.76
N MET A 294 11.46 8.34 -0.46
CA MET A 294 12.47 8.53 0.59
C MET A 294 13.64 7.56 0.44
N TYR A 295 13.35 6.30 0.14
CA TYR A 295 14.35 5.28 -0.02
C TYR A 295 15.30 5.58 -1.19
N TYR A 296 14.74 5.98 -2.34
CA TYR A 296 15.52 6.47 -3.48
C TYR A 296 16.35 7.70 -3.12
N GLY A 297 15.73 8.71 -2.51
CA GLY A 297 16.41 9.96 -2.18
C GLY A 297 17.54 9.76 -1.17
N LEU A 298 17.38 8.87 -0.18
CA LEU A 298 18.45 8.48 0.74
C LEU A 298 19.60 7.79 0.00
N ALA A 299 19.28 6.90 -0.97
CA ALA A 299 20.28 6.24 -1.80
C ALA A 299 21.05 7.24 -2.69
N GLU A 300 20.34 8.14 -3.37
CA GLU A 300 20.92 9.20 -4.21
C GLU A 300 21.84 10.13 -3.39
N LEU A 301 21.51 10.36 -2.12
CA LEU A 301 22.35 11.15 -1.18
C LEU A 301 23.49 10.35 -0.56
N GLY A 302 23.69 9.09 -0.96
CA GLY A 302 24.74 8.22 -0.42
C GLY A 302 24.54 7.89 1.07
N ARG A 303 23.31 8.01 1.60
CA ARG A 303 23.05 7.71 3.01
C ARG A 303 23.03 6.21 3.25
N THR A 304 23.70 5.78 4.30
CA THR A 304 23.71 4.40 4.77
C THR A 304 23.45 4.34 6.27
N PHE A 305 22.85 3.25 6.71
CA PHE A 305 22.48 2.98 8.10
C PHE A 305 23.19 1.72 8.59
N GLU A 306 23.54 1.66 9.85
CA GLU A 306 24.20 0.49 10.39
C GLU A 306 23.27 -0.73 10.46
N ASN A 307 21.96 -0.47 10.68
CA ASN A 307 20.95 -1.53 10.78
C ASN A 307 19.57 -1.05 10.32
N SER A 308 18.65 -2.01 10.13
CA SER A 308 17.30 -1.78 9.64
C SER A 308 16.43 -0.93 10.60
N VAL A 309 16.70 -0.98 11.90
CA VAL A 309 15.95 -0.20 12.90
C VAL A 309 16.26 1.28 12.78
N GLN A 310 17.51 1.65 12.56
CA GLN A 310 17.90 3.04 12.30
C GLN A 310 17.25 3.59 11.04
N LEU A 311 17.21 2.78 9.97
CA LEU A 311 16.51 3.16 8.73
C LEU A 311 15.03 3.38 8.98
N LEU A 312 14.36 2.46 9.70
CA LEU A 312 12.93 2.57 10.01
C LEU A 312 12.60 3.84 10.79
N VAL A 313 13.40 4.15 11.81
CA VAL A 313 13.26 5.40 12.59
C VAL A 313 13.45 6.62 11.69
N GLN A 314 14.49 6.62 10.85
CA GLN A 314 14.73 7.74 9.93
C GLN A 314 13.57 7.94 8.95
N LEU A 315 12.99 6.87 8.41
CA LEU A 315 11.82 6.94 7.54
C LEU A 315 10.60 7.52 8.29
N ALA A 316 10.36 7.08 9.53
CA ALA A 316 9.25 7.59 10.35
C ALA A 316 9.41 9.09 10.68
N GLU A 317 10.64 9.55 10.91
CA GLU A 317 10.92 10.95 11.21
C GLU A 317 10.79 11.88 9.99
N LEU A 318 11.17 11.41 8.80
CA LEU A 318 11.08 12.21 7.58
C LEU A 318 9.68 12.21 6.95
N LEU A 319 8.90 11.16 7.18
CA LEU A 319 7.61 10.93 6.52
C LEU A 319 6.64 12.14 6.57
N PRO A 320 6.43 12.82 7.72
CA PRO A 320 5.54 13.99 7.79
C PRO A 320 6.01 15.18 6.94
N HIS A 321 7.28 15.22 6.58
CA HIS A 321 7.91 16.29 5.81
C HIS A 321 8.05 15.97 4.31
N MET A 322 7.60 14.77 3.88
CA MET A 322 7.68 14.33 2.48
C MET A 322 6.50 14.75 1.62
N VAL A 323 5.47 15.34 2.20
CA VAL A 323 4.28 15.78 1.46
C VAL A 323 4.41 17.24 1.08
N PRO A 324 4.72 17.56 -0.19
CA PRO A 324 4.77 18.95 -0.62
C PRO A 324 3.36 19.55 -0.65
N SER A 325 3.27 20.78 -0.18
CA SER A 325 2.07 21.61 -0.29
C SER A 325 2.41 22.88 -1.03
N TYR A 326 1.60 23.22 -2.02
CA TYR A 326 1.82 24.35 -2.91
C TYR A 326 0.66 25.35 -2.79
N PRO A 327 0.93 26.66 -2.74
CA PRO A 327 -0.13 27.68 -2.58
C PRO A 327 -1.23 27.61 -3.64
N THR A 328 -0.87 27.21 -4.87
CA THR A 328 -1.80 27.25 -6.02
C THR A 328 -2.64 26.00 -6.18
N TYR A 329 -2.11 24.81 -5.84
CA TYR A 329 -2.79 23.54 -6.10
C TYR A 329 -2.76 22.56 -4.91
N GLY A 330 -2.34 23.03 -3.74
CA GLY A 330 -2.42 22.28 -2.49
C GLY A 330 -1.42 21.12 -2.37
N TYR A 331 -1.86 20.01 -1.80
CA TYR A 331 -1.06 18.81 -1.58
C TYR A 331 -0.87 18.02 -2.89
N PHE A 332 0.35 17.57 -3.11
CA PHE A 332 0.68 16.81 -4.31
C PHE A 332 1.61 15.64 -4.00
N ILE A 333 1.13 14.41 -4.22
CA ILE A 333 1.90 13.17 -4.15
C ILE A 333 1.76 12.50 -5.51
N GLY A 334 2.72 12.78 -6.40
CA GLY A 334 2.67 12.36 -7.80
C GLY A 334 2.92 10.86 -7.98
N ASN A 335 2.22 10.27 -8.94
CA ASN A 335 2.57 8.95 -9.45
C ASN A 335 3.90 9.04 -10.22
N PRO A 336 4.94 8.26 -9.86
CA PRO A 336 6.23 8.34 -10.54
C PRO A 336 6.20 7.85 -12.00
N THR A 337 5.13 7.15 -12.40
CA THR A 337 5.01 6.50 -13.71
C THR A 337 3.94 7.13 -14.60
N VAL A 338 3.09 8.01 -14.04
CA VAL A 338 2.03 8.73 -14.77
C VAL A 338 2.05 10.20 -14.37
N GLU A 339 2.41 11.06 -15.30
CA GLU A 339 2.49 12.51 -15.07
C GLU A 339 1.11 13.10 -14.77
N GLY A 340 1.07 14.00 -13.80
CA GLY A 340 -0.16 14.70 -13.41
C GLY A 340 -1.11 13.89 -12.53
N GLU A 341 -0.91 12.58 -12.34
CA GLU A 341 -1.70 11.81 -11.39
C GLU A 341 -1.24 12.13 -9.95
N ASN A 342 -2.19 12.64 -9.13
CA ASN A 342 -1.95 13.04 -7.75
C ASN A 342 -2.68 12.10 -6.78
N PHE A 343 -1.96 11.29 -6.04
CA PHE A 343 -2.56 10.39 -5.04
C PHE A 343 -3.16 11.14 -3.84
N ALA A 344 -2.76 12.40 -3.63
CA ALA A 344 -3.32 13.28 -2.60
C ALA A 344 -4.43 14.21 -3.14
N GLU A 345 -5.01 13.95 -4.32
CA GLU A 345 -6.04 14.81 -4.91
C GLU A 345 -7.20 15.10 -3.95
N ARG A 346 -7.67 14.07 -3.25
CA ARG A 346 -8.76 14.20 -2.27
C ARG A 346 -8.42 15.03 -1.03
N TRP A 347 -7.14 15.25 -0.74
CA TRP A 347 -6.71 16.11 0.37
C TRP A 347 -6.95 17.59 0.07
N ASN A 348 -7.15 17.91 -1.21
CA ASN A 348 -7.41 19.27 -1.67
C ASN A 348 -8.91 19.62 -1.74
N THR A 349 -9.78 18.65 -1.44
CA THR A 349 -11.25 18.78 -1.54
C THR A 349 -11.98 18.44 -0.25
N ASP A 350 -11.27 18.17 0.85
CA ASP A 350 -11.82 17.74 2.14
C ASP A 350 -11.45 18.68 3.30
N GLU A 351 -11.23 19.95 3.00
CA GLU A 351 -10.88 20.98 3.98
C GLU A 351 -9.61 20.67 4.81
N GLY A 352 -8.76 19.74 4.31
CA GLY A 352 -7.52 19.37 4.96
C GLY A 352 -7.61 18.18 5.93
N GLU A 353 -8.76 17.59 6.12
CA GLU A 353 -9.00 16.47 7.05
C GLU A 353 -8.02 15.29 6.86
N ARG A 354 -7.76 14.91 5.60
CA ARG A 354 -6.78 13.84 5.33
C ARG A 354 -5.35 14.25 5.62
N ALA A 355 -4.99 15.50 5.36
CA ALA A 355 -3.66 16.01 5.67
C ALA A 355 -3.42 16.07 7.19
N GLU A 356 -4.39 16.54 7.96
CA GLU A 356 -4.33 16.57 9.43
C GLU A 356 -4.29 15.15 10.01
N THR A 357 -5.13 14.24 9.48
CA THR A 357 -5.14 12.83 9.88
C THR A 357 -3.79 12.17 9.60
N PHE A 358 -3.19 12.44 8.44
CA PHE A 358 -1.85 11.95 8.10
C PHE A 358 -0.79 12.49 9.09
N ALA A 359 -0.79 13.78 9.37
CA ALA A 359 0.14 14.39 10.31
C ALA A 359 -0.04 13.82 11.73
N LYS A 360 -1.28 13.64 12.18
CA LYS A 360 -1.62 13.00 13.46
C LYS A 360 -1.10 11.57 13.52
N TRP A 361 -1.33 10.79 12.45
CA TRP A 361 -0.84 9.42 12.38
C TRP A 361 0.69 9.34 12.39
N CYS A 362 1.38 10.22 11.68
CA CYS A 362 2.86 10.27 11.72
C CYS A 362 3.41 10.53 13.13
N LYS A 363 2.74 11.40 13.91
CA LYS A 363 3.10 11.64 15.32
C LYS A 363 2.91 10.39 16.17
N LEU A 364 1.80 9.66 15.97
CA LEU A 364 1.54 8.40 16.67
C LEU A 364 2.59 7.33 16.30
N LEU A 365 2.89 7.17 15.02
CA LEU A 365 3.90 6.23 14.56
C LEU A 365 5.26 6.49 15.21
N ARG A 366 5.70 7.75 15.22
CA ARG A 366 6.95 8.13 15.87
C ARG A 366 6.93 7.81 17.35
N TYR A 367 5.89 8.24 18.06
CA TYR A 367 5.73 8.00 19.51
C TYR A 367 5.75 6.50 19.85
N ASP A 368 5.03 5.68 19.09
CA ASP A 368 4.95 4.24 19.33
C ASP A 368 6.29 3.53 19.05
N LEU A 369 7.02 3.94 18.00
CA LEU A 369 8.38 3.44 17.76
C LEU A 369 9.34 3.83 18.88
N GLU A 370 9.30 5.09 19.34
CA GLU A 370 10.09 5.55 20.49
C GLU A 370 9.75 4.77 21.77
N THR A 371 8.48 4.48 21.98
CA THR A 371 8.01 3.66 23.12
C THR A 371 8.57 2.25 23.08
N ILE A 372 8.63 1.62 21.90
CA ILE A 372 9.25 0.30 21.73
C ILE A 372 10.76 0.40 22.00
N LEU A 373 11.45 1.38 21.40
CA LEU A 373 12.89 1.58 21.51
C LEU A 373 13.35 1.97 22.92
N SER A 374 12.51 2.61 23.73
CA SER A 374 12.80 2.98 25.11
C SER A 374 12.71 1.80 26.10
N ALA A 375 12.24 0.62 25.68
CA ALA A 375 12.14 -0.54 26.57
C ALA A 375 13.52 -1.04 27.02
N ALA A 376 13.60 -1.48 28.27
CA ALA A 376 14.87 -1.83 28.90
C ALA A 376 15.35 -3.25 28.60
N ASP A 377 14.44 -4.17 28.27
CA ASP A 377 14.71 -5.58 28.07
C ASP A 377 13.96 -6.15 26.88
N GLU A 378 14.45 -7.27 26.35
CA GLU A 378 13.92 -7.92 25.14
C GLU A 378 12.43 -8.31 25.26
N LYS A 379 12.02 -8.82 26.40
CA LYS A 379 10.62 -9.20 26.65
C LYS A 379 9.69 -8.00 26.57
N THR A 380 10.07 -6.90 27.21
CA THR A 380 9.31 -5.64 27.16
C THR A 380 9.28 -5.05 25.76
N ILE A 381 10.37 -5.14 24.99
CA ILE A 381 10.44 -4.73 23.58
C ILE A 381 9.41 -5.51 22.78
N GLU A 382 9.43 -6.84 22.88
CA GLU A 382 8.50 -7.71 22.17
C GLU A 382 7.05 -7.43 22.57
N GLU A 383 6.74 -7.30 23.86
CA GLU A 383 5.38 -7.03 24.34
C GLU A 383 4.86 -5.69 23.83
N LYS A 384 5.68 -4.64 23.84
CA LYS A 384 5.31 -3.34 23.28
C LYS A 384 5.10 -3.40 21.77
N ALA A 385 6.00 -4.05 21.02
CA ALA A 385 5.85 -4.23 19.58
C ALA A 385 4.58 -5.00 19.23
N ARG A 386 4.30 -6.10 19.94
CA ARG A 386 3.05 -6.86 19.77
C ARG A 386 1.81 -6.02 20.05
N LYS A 387 1.83 -5.20 21.07
CA LYS A 387 0.71 -4.29 21.40
C LYS A 387 0.49 -3.24 20.32
N VAL A 388 1.54 -2.54 19.92
CA VAL A 388 1.48 -1.48 18.90
C VAL A 388 0.99 -2.02 17.56
N PHE A 389 1.49 -3.18 17.14
CA PHE A 389 1.14 -3.79 15.85
C PHE A 389 0.01 -4.82 15.93
N GLY A 390 -0.65 -4.99 17.09
CA GLY A 390 -1.79 -5.88 17.26
C GLY A 390 -1.47 -7.35 17.01
N CYS A 391 -0.31 -7.82 17.47
CA CYS A 391 0.11 -9.21 17.36
C CYS A 391 -0.17 -9.94 18.68
N THR A 392 -1.25 -10.72 18.75
CA THR A 392 -1.54 -11.54 19.92
C THR A 392 -0.64 -12.77 19.96
N ARG A 393 -0.35 -13.32 21.17
CA ARG A 393 0.51 -14.50 21.33
C ARG A 393 -0.08 -15.77 20.70
N ASP A 394 -1.41 -15.83 20.52
CA ASP A 394 -2.14 -17.03 20.13
C ASP A 394 -2.35 -17.22 18.63
N THR A 395 -1.75 -16.40 17.78
CA THR A 395 -1.87 -16.52 16.31
C THR A 395 -0.57 -16.89 15.63
N GLY A 396 0.15 -17.86 16.16
CA GLY A 396 1.01 -18.73 15.38
C GLY A 396 0.14 -19.59 14.44
N PRO A 397 0.66 -20.16 13.34
CA PRO A 397 -0.09 -21.12 12.55
C PRO A 397 -0.60 -22.19 13.51
N SER A 398 -1.92 -22.32 13.67
CA SER A 398 -2.54 -23.37 14.47
C SER A 398 -2.32 -24.68 13.74
N ASP A 399 -1.30 -25.42 14.13
CA ASP A 399 -1.32 -26.87 13.96
C ASP A 399 -2.58 -27.37 14.66
N GLY A 400 -3.43 -28.03 13.91
CA GLY A 400 -4.69 -28.59 14.37
C GLY A 400 -4.46 -29.60 15.48
N GLY A 401 -4.89 -29.27 16.71
CA GLY A 401 -4.83 -30.17 17.86
C GLY A 401 -5.45 -29.55 19.11
N GLY A 402 -6.63 -29.95 19.37
CA GLY A 402 -7.50 -30.00 20.54
C GLY A 402 -7.18 -29.32 21.87
N GLY A 403 -8.19 -28.60 22.35
CA GLY A 403 -8.68 -28.67 23.72
C GLY A 403 -8.06 -27.76 24.78
N GLY A 404 -8.88 -26.84 25.32
CA GLY A 404 -8.64 -26.30 26.66
C GLY A 404 -8.97 -24.83 26.88
N GLY A 405 -10.11 -24.58 27.46
CA GLY A 405 -10.72 -23.45 28.13
C GLY A 405 -9.88 -22.16 28.35
N GLY A 406 -10.17 -21.13 27.59
CA GLY A 406 -9.70 -19.80 27.85
C GLY A 406 -10.86 -18.83 28.03
N VAL A 407 -10.82 -18.06 29.09
CA VAL A 407 -11.83 -17.06 29.46
C VAL A 407 -12.04 -16.05 28.35
N SER A 408 -13.21 -16.08 27.72
CA SER A 408 -13.66 -15.13 26.72
C SER A 408 -13.95 -13.78 27.39
N VAL A 409 -13.13 -12.79 27.16
CA VAL A 409 -13.53 -11.40 27.37
C VAL A 409 -14.30 -10.96 26.13
N SER A 410 -15.63 -10.90 26.28
CA SER A 410 -16.52 -10.39 25.24
C SER A 410 -16.19 -8.94 24.92
N PRO A 411 -15.99 -8.57 23.61
CA PRO A 411 -15.90 -7.18 23.25
C PRO A 411 -17.24 -6.49 23.50
N THR A 412 -17.22 -5.38 24.22
CA THR A 412 -18.37 -4.48 24.40
C THR A 412 -18.97 -4.14 23.04
N ARG A 413 -20.24 -4.46 22.84
CA ARG A 413 -21.00 -4.10 21.65
C ARG A 413 -20.95 -2.59 21.43
N ARG A 414 -20.46 -2.17 20.27
CA ARG A 414 -20.61 -0.78 19.80
C ARG A 414 -22.10 -0.47 19.63
N PRO A 415 -22.55 0.75 19.98
CA PRO A 415 -23.87 1.21 19.59
C PRO A 415 -24.01 1.22 18.07
N PRO A 416 -25.20 0.94 17.52
CA PRO A 416 -25.44 1.00 16.08
C PRO A 416 -25.18 2.44 15.55
N PRO A 417 -24.70 2.58 14.30
CA PRO A 417 -24.52 3.90 13.71
C PRO A 417 -25.87 4.63 13.61
N PRO A 418 -25.90 5.96 13.74
CA PRO A 418 -27.12 6.74 13.59
C PRO A 418 -27.69 6.56 12.18
N PRO A 419 -29.02 6.63 12.03
CA PRO A 419 -29.67 6.50 10.72
C PRO A 419 -29.18 7.61 9.78
N ARG A 420 -28.84 7.21 8.55
CA ARG A 420 -28.49 8.15 7.50
C ARG A 420 -29.68 9.08 7.24
N THR A 421 -29.54 10.36 7.54
CA THR A 421 -30.43 11.40 7.02
C THR A 421 -30.21 11.49 5.52
N GLN A 422 -31.25 11.14 4.77
CA GLN A 422 -31.33 11.46 3.35
C GLN A 422 -31.36 12.99 3.21
N GLY A 423 -30.24 13.57 2.77
CA GLY A 423 -30.20 14.96 2.33
C GLY A 423 -30.84 15.06 0.96
N LEU A 424 -31.96 15.78 0.89
CA LEU A 424 -32.58 16.33 -0.32
C LEU A 424 -31.66 17.43 -0.89
N ALA A 425 -31.61 17.43 -2.23
CA ALA A 425 -31.05 18.35 -3.21
C ALA A 425 -29.65 18.04 -3.72
#